data_ddae38e24b50cf94767d81ab4253d0ca
#
_entry.id   ddae38e24b50cf94767d81ab4253d0ca
#
_cell.length_a   1.000
_cell.length_b   1.000
_cell.length_c   1.000
_cell.angle_alpha   90.00
_cell.angle_beta   90.00
_cell.angle_gamma   90.00
#
_symmetry.space_group_name_H-M   'P 1'
#
loop_
_entity.id
_entity.type
_entity.pdbx_description
1 polymer ?
#
loop_
_entity_poly.entity_id
_entity_poly.type
_entity_poly.pdbx_seq_one_letter_code
_entity_poly.pdbx_strand_id
1 'polypeptide(L)'
;MRRSEQTGHTVKLLHIDSSILDGNSASRALTAGIVARWRRAMPELQVLHRDLAGTHALSHLDGASLAKSDAAEAARSARVMEDFLAADVIVLGAPMYNFGIPSQLKAWIDRIAVAGKTFRYTAEGPQGLAGGKKVIVAATYGGMHPVDSGRNFVEPYLRQVFAFLGIDDVEFVNAEGLNISPEQRAYALEAANERIDAVLPLAA
;
A
#
# COMPACT_ATOMS: atom_id res chain seq x y z
N MET A 1 -42.68 14.96 -4.25
CA MET A 1 -41.74 13.98 -3.72
C MET A 1 -40.54 13.95 -4.63
N ARG A 2 -39.45 14.67 -4.33
CA ARG A 2 -38.21 14.64 -5.09
C ARG A 2 -37.36 13.52 -4.47
N ARG A 3 -37.15 12.41 -5.23
CA ARG A 3 -36.09 11.43 -4.89
C ARG A 3 -34.77 12.18 -5.03
N SER A 4 -34.02 12.34 -3.94
CA SER A 4 -32.64 12.72 -3.96
C SER A 4 -31.88 11.60 -4.69
N GLU A 5 -31.39 11.88 -5.89
CA GLU A 5 -30.37 11.08 -6.54
C GLU A 5 -29.11 11.15 -5.66
N GLN A 6 -28.94 10.17 -4.79
CA GLN A 6 -27.63 9.86 -4.24
C GLN A 6 -26.80 9.37 -5.43
N THR A 7 -25.99 10.24 -5.99
CA THR A 7 -24.91 9.85 -6.88
C THR A 7 -23.97 8.98 -6.05
N GLY A 8 -24.15 7.65 -6.14
CA GLY A 8 -23.36 6.68 -5.41
C GLY A 8 -21.89 6.85 -5.77
N HIS A 9 -21.04 7.24 -4.81
CA HIS A 9 -19.60 7.29 -4.99
C HIS A 9 -19.09 5.86 -5.26
N THR A 10 -18.52 5.61 -6.44
CA THR A 10 -17.90 4.33 -6.77
C THR A 10 -16.55 4.24 -6.08
N VAL A 11 -16.40 3.31 -5.15
CA VAL A 11 -15.15 3.11 -4.40
C VAL A 11 -14.02 2.65 -5.35
N LYS A 12 -12.88 3.32 -5.25
CA LYS A 12 -11.66 3.04 -6.02
C LYS A 12 -10.60 2.41 -5.14
N LEU A 13 -10.12 1.23 -5.51
CA LEU A 13 -9.07 0.51 -4.81
C LEU A 13 -7.80 0.48 -5.67
N LEU A 14 -6.71 0.99 -5.11
CA LEU A 14 -5.38 0.89 -5.67
C LEU A 14 -4.67 -0.34 -5.08
N HIS A 15 -4.42 -1.36 -5.90
CA HIS A 15 -3.71 -2.58 -5.56
C HIS A 15 -2.25 -2.46 -6.00
N ILE A 16 -1.31 -2.52 -5.05
CA ILE A 16 0.12 -2.36 -5.28
C ILE A 16 0.88 -3.60 -4.88
N ASP A 17 1.59 -4.20 -5.81
CA ASP A 17 2.56 -5.26 -5.56
C ASP A 17 3.98 -4.75 -5.72
N SER A 18 4.86 -5.10 -4.78
CA SER A 18 6.28 -4.69 -4.78
C SER A 18 7.28 -5.84 -4.68
N SER A 19 6.77 -7.09 -4.57
CA SER A 19 7.62 -8.28 -4.47
C SER A 19 8.28 -8.64 -5.81
N ILE A 20 9.57 -9.01 -5.75
CA ILE A 20 10.33 -9.51 -6.90
C ILE A 20 10.16 -11.01 -7.15
N LEU A 21 9.36 -11.72 -6.33
CA LEU A 21 9.24 -13.18 -6.36
C LEU A 21 8.08 -13.70 -7.23
N ASP A 22 7.44 -12.83 -8.00
CA ASP A 22 6.33 -13.15 -8.90
C ASP A 22 5.29 -14.10 -8.28
N GLY A 23 4.96 -15.22 -8.94
CA GLY A 23 3.99 -16.22 -8.48
C GLY A 23 4.35 -16.93 -7.17
N ASN A 24 5.60 -16.87 -6.71
CA ASN A 24 6.05 -17.45 -5.44
C ASN A 24 5.92 -16.49 -4.25
N SER A 25 5.43 -15.29 -4.47
CA SER A 25 5.34 -14.25 -3.46
C SER A 25 4.14 -14.42 -2.53
N ALA A 26 4.41 -14.56 -1.24
CA ALA A 26 3.36 -14.59 -0.20
C ALA A 26 2.61 -13.24 -0.12
N SER A 27 3.31 -12.09 -0.23
CA SER A 27 2.65 -10.79 -0.18
C SER A 27 1.69 -10.57 -1.36
N ARG A 28 2.05 -11.00 -2.59
CA ARG A 28 1.15 -10.98 -3.75
C ARG A 28 -0.08 -11.86 -3.56
N ALA A 29 0.09 -13.05 -2.98
CA ALA A 29 -1.03 -13.94 -2.67
C ALA A 29 -2.00 -13.31 -1.66
N LEU A 30 -1.46 -12.67 -0.61
CA LEU A 30 -2.27 -11.99 0.40
C LEU A 30 -2.98 -10.75 -0.16
N THR A 31 -2.29 -9.88 -0.93
CA THR A 31 -2.93 -8.71 -1.56
C THR A 31 -4.04 -9.12 -2.52
N ALA A 32 -3.81 -10.15 -3.34
CA ALA A 32 -4.85 -10.71 -4.21
C ALA A 32 -6.05 -11.25 -3.42
N GLY A 33 -5.80 -11.92 -2.29
CA GLY A 33 -6.82 -12.40 -1.36
C GLY A 33 -7.66 -11.26 -0.76
N ILE A 34 -7.02 -10.17 -0.33
CA ILE A 34 -7.68 -8.95 0.17
C ILE A 34 -8.58 -8.36 -0.93
N VAL A 35 -8.02 -8.13 -2.12
CA VAL A 35 -8.77 -7.54 -3.25
C VAL A 35 -9.95 -8.41 -3.66
N ALA A 36 -9.78 -9.74 -3.68
CA ALA A 36 -10.86 -10.67 -4.01
C ALA A 36 -12.02 -10.60 -3.01
N ARG A 37 -11.72 -10.42 -1.72
CA ARG A 37 -12.76 -10.25 -0.68
C ARG A 37 -13.45 -8.89 -0.79
N TRP A 38 -12.71 -7.82 -1.05
CA TRP A 38 -13.28 -6.50 -1.31
C TRP A 38 -14.23 -6.49 -2.52
N ARG A 39 -13.85 -7.14 -3.63
CA ARG A 39 -14.72 -7.29 -4.81
C ARG A 39 -16.01 -8.06 -4.51
N ARG A 40 -15.94 -9.07 -3.63
CA ARG A 40 -17.15 -9.80 -3.20
C ARG A 40 -18.09 -8.95 -2.35
N ALA A 41 -17.52 -8.13 -1.46
CA ALA A 41 -18.29 -7.23 -0.61
C ALA A 41 -18.84 -6.02 -1.37
N MET A 42 -18.15 -5.55 -2.41
CA MET A 42 -18.49 -4.38 -3.22
C MET A 42 -18.40 -4.71 -4.72
N PRO A 43 -19.46 -5.20 -5.35
CA PRO A 43 -19.44 -5.58 -6.78
C PRO A 43 -19.04 -4.44 -7.73
N GLU A 44 -19.37 -3.19 -7.39
CA GLU A 44 -19.05 -1.99 -8.18
C GLU A 44 -17.63 -1.43 -7.92
N LEU A 45 -16.80 -2.13 -7.13
CA LEU A 45 -15.45 -1.72 -6.79
C LEU A 45 -14.58 -1.58 -8.06
N GLN A 46 -14.03 -0.41 -8.27
CA GLN A 46 -13.03 -0.18 -9.32
C GLN A 46 -11.63 -0.49 -8.77
N VAL A 47 -10.95 -1.47 -9.36
CA VAL A 47 -9.60 -1.88 -8.94
C VAL A 47 -8.58 -1.49 -9.99
N LEU A 48 -7.60 -0.69 -9.59
CA LEU A 48 -6.42 -0.36 -10.37
C LEU A 48 -5.22 -1.11 -9.80
N HIS A 49 -4.59 -1.96 -10.61
CA HIS A 49 -3.40 -2.73 -10.20
C HIS A 49 -2.11 -2.09 -10.71
N ARG A 50 -1.10 -2.00 -9.84
CA ARG A 50 0.26 -1.54 -10.13
C ARG A 50 1.29 -2.55 -9.60
N ASP A 51 1.99 -3.21 -10.51
CA ASP A 51 3.12 -4.08 -10.17
C ASP A 51 4.43 -3.30 -10.28
N LEU A 52 4.98 -2.91 -9.13
CA LEU A 52 6.19 -2.09 -9.04
C LEU A 52 7.48 -2.87 -9.33
N ALA A 53 7.44 -4.20 -9.27
CA ALA A 53 8.58 -5.05 -9.62
C ALA A 53 8.54 -5.55 -11.07
N GLY A 54 7.45 -5.23 -11.80
CA GLY A 54 7.20 -5.64 -13.18
C GLY A 54 6.94 -4.45 -14.09
N THR A 55 5.77 -4.43 -14.72
CA THR A 55 5.39 -3.47 -15.77
C THR A 55 5.25 -2.02 -15.32
N HIS A 56 5.12 -1.77 -14.02
CA HIS A 56 5.00 -0.44 -13.42
C HIS A 56 6.23 -0.06 -12.58
N ALA A 57 7.38 -0.67 -12.87
CA ALA A 57 8.64 -0.34 -12.20
C ALA A 57 8.97 1.16 -12.38
N LEU A 58 9.44 1.76 -11.31
CA LEU A 58 9.79 3.17 -11.23
C LEU A 58 11.31 3.31 -11.02
N SER A 59 11.92 4.28 -11.68
CA SER A 59 13.30 4.66 -11.39
C SER A 59 13.43 5.20 -9.96
N HIS A 60 14.62 5.15 -9.39
CA HIS A 60 14.88 5.88 -8.14
C HIS A 60 14.76 7.38 -8.37
N LEU A 61 14.34 8.11 -7.33
CA LEU A 61 14.30 9.56 -7.37
C LEU A 61 15.73 10.11 -7.46
N ASP A 62 15.97 11.01 -8.42
CA ASP A 62 17.24 11.68 -8.64
C ASP A 62 17.05 13.19 -8.84
N GLY A 63 18.15 13.92 -9.05
CA GLY A 63 18.11 15.37 -9.23
C GLY A 63 17.33 15.81 -10.48
N ALA A 64 17.37 15.02 -11.57
CA ALA A 64 16.61 15.31 -12.80
C ALA A 64 15.11 15.11 -12.58
N SER A 65 14.72 14.09 -11.84
CA SER A 65 13.33 13.83 -11.42
C SER A 65 12.78 14.97 -10.56
N LEU A 66 13.56 15.46 -9.60
CA LEU A 66 13.19 16.59 -8.74
C LEU A 66 13.04 17.87 -9.55
N ALA A 67 13.96 18.13 -10.48
CA ALA A 67 13.93 19.29 -11.38
C ALA A 67 12.86 19.17 -12.49
N LYS A 68 12.20 17.99 -12.62
CA LYS A 68 11.26 17.67 -13.70
C LYS A 68 11.83 17.92 -15.11
N SER A 69 13.14 17.71 -15.27
CA SER A 69 13.84 17.93 -16.53
C SER A 69 13.61 16.81 -17.55
N ASP A 70 13.19 15.61 -17.11
CA ASP A 70 12.73 14.51 -17.97
C ASP A 70 11.20 14.52 -18.03
N ALA A 71 10.63 14.85 -19.18
CA ALA A 71 9.20 14.92 -19.40
C ALA A 71 8.51 13.56 -19.27
N ALA A 72 9.16 12.45 -19.67
CA ALA A 72 8.60 11.12 -19.57
C ALA A 72 8.53 10.65 -18.11
N GLU A 73 9.58 10.92 -17.32
CA GLU A 73 9.60 10.62 -15.88
C GLU A 73 8.62 11.51 -15.11
N ALA A 74 8.52 12.78 -15.47
CA ALA A 74 7.53 13.68 -14.88
C ALA A 74 6.09 13.20 -15.13
N ALA A 75 5.80 12.72 -16.34
CA ALA A 75 4.49 12.13 -16.68
C ALA A 75 4.21 10.82 -15.91
N ARG A 76 5.23 9.94 -15.72
CA ARG A 76 5.10 8.74 -14.88
C ARG A 76 4.80 9.11 -13.43
N SER A 77 5.54 10.06 -12.86
CA SER A 77 5.34 10.54 -11.50
C SER A 77 3.96 11.20 -11.30
N ALA A 78 3.48 11.97 -12.29
CA ALA A 78 2.15 12.55 -12.26
C ALA A 78 1.06 11.48 -12.22
N ARG A 79 1.19 10.41 -13.02
CA ARG A 79 0.25 9.29 -13.05
C ARG A 79 0.22 8.53 -11.73
N VAL A 80 1.39 8.28 -11.11
CA VAL A 80 1.46 7.67 -9.77
C VAL A 80 0.71 8.51 -8.73
N MET A 81 0.88 9.84 -8.78
CA MET A 81 0.19 10.76 -7.90
C MET A 81 -1.33 10.77 -8.14
N GLU A 82 -1.78 10.78 -9.39
CA GLU A 82 -3.20 10.71 -9.76
C GLU A 82 -3.85 9.43 -9.25
N ASP A 83 -3.21 8.27 -9.46
CA ASP A 83 -3.68 6.98 -8.98
C ASP A 83 -3.82 6.97 -7.46
N PHE A 84 -2.81 7.49 -6.74
CA PHE A 84 -2.81 7.57 -5.28
C PHE A 84 -3.91 8.50 -4.75
N LEU A 85 -4.05 9.71 -5.32
CA LEU A 85 -5.05 10.67 -4.87
C LEU A 85 -6.48 10.21 -5.17
N ALA A 86 -6.69 9.52 -6.29
CA ALA A 86 -7.99 9.01 -6.70
C ALA A 86 -8.48 7.79 -5.89
N ALA A 87 -7.57 7.08 -5.20
CA ALA A 87 -7.93 5.89 -4.44
C ALA A 87 -8.61 6.22 -3.12
N ASP A 88 -9.68 5.51 -2.78
CA ASP A 88 -10.31 5.49 -1.46
C ASP A 88 -9.66 4.43 -0.56
N VAL A 89 -9.25 3.31 -1.18
CA VAL A 89 -8.60 2.18 -0.50
C VAL A 89 -7.29 1.85 -1.21
N ILE A 90 -6.26 1.57 -0.43
CA ILE A 90 -4.95 1.13 -0.93
C ILE A 90 -4.63 -0.23 -0.32
N VAL A 91 -4.44 -1.25 -1.16
CA VAL A 91 -3.95 -2.57 -0.76
C VAL A 91 -2.50 -2.68 -1.21
N LEU A 92 -1.59 -2.85 -0.26
CA LEU A 92 -0.15 -2.74 -0.48
C LEU A 92 0.57 -4.02 -0.04
N GLY A 93 1.26 -4.70 -0.97
CA GLY A 93 2.18 -5.79 -0.66
C GLY A 93 3.56 -5.25 -0.26
N ALA A 94 4.01 -5.55 0.97
CA ALA A 94 5.28 -5.08 1.52
C ALA A 94 6.10 -6.25 2.11
N PRO A 95 6.77 -7.07 1.28
CA PRO A 95 7.70 -8.06 1.80
C PRO A 95 8.92 -7.38 2.44
N MET A 96 9.42 -7.94 3.54
CA MET A 96 10.68 -7.47 4.12
C MET A 96 11.86 -7.96 3.30
N TYR A 97 12.68 -7.04 2.82
CA TYR A 97 13.99 -7.31 2.23
C TYR A 97 15.07 -6.59 3.05
N ASN A 98 16.00 -7.35 3.63
CA ASN A 98 17.08 -6.78 4.45
C ASN A 98 16.57 -5.81 5.54
N PHE A 99 15.57 -6.26 6.31
CA PHE A 99 14.90 -5.53 7.40
C PHE A 99 14.01 -4.34 7.00
N GLY A 100 13.97 -3.96 5.74
CA GLY A 100 13.20 -2.82 5.22
C GLY A 100 12.20 -3.20 4.13
N ILE A 101 11.54 -2.19 3.60
CA ILE A 101 10.65 -2.31 2.45
C ILE A 101 11.46 -2.53 1.15
N PRO A 102 10.85 -3.12 0.10
CA PRO A 102 11.48 -3.19 -1.22
C PRO A 102 11.83 -1.80 -1.77
N SER A 103 12.97 -1.70 -2.48
CA SER A 103 13.39 -0.44 -3.11
C SER A 103 12.38 0.09 -4.13
N GLN A 104 11.66 -0.81 -4.81
CA GLN A 104 10.57 -0.47 -5.72
C GLN A 104 9.42 0.23 -5.00
N LEU A 105 9.07 -0.24 -3.79
CA LEU A 105 8.06 0.41 -2.95
C LEU A 105 8.55 1.77 -2.46
N LYS A 106 9.83 1.88 -2.08
CA LYS A 106 10.42 3.18 -1.71
C LYS A 106 10.36 4.17 -2.87
N ALA A 107 10.65 3.73 -4.10
CA ALA A 107 10.55 4.57 -5.28
C ALA A 107 9.12 5.08 -5.53
N TRP A 108 8.10 4.27 -5.25
CA TRP A 108 6.69 4.69 -5.30
C TRP A 108 6.35 5.70 -4.20
N ILE A 109 6.77 5.47 -2.96
CA ILE A 109 6.56 6.38 -1.82
C ILE A 109 7.16 7.76 -2.12
N ASP A 110 8.35 7.81 -2.69
CA ASP A 110 9.02 9.08 -3.04
C ASP A 110 8.24 9.92 -4.07
N ARG A 111 7.38 9.28 -4.87
CA ARG A 111 6.55 9.97 -5.86
C ARG A 111 5.20 10.42 -5.31
N ILE A 112 4.73 9.85 -4.22
CA ILE A 112 3.49 10.29 -3.56
C ILE A 112 3.74 11.29 -2.43
N ALA A 113 4.94 11.33 -1.84
CA ALA A 113 5.31 12.28 -0.79
C ALA A 113 5.77 13.62 -1.42
N VAL A 114 4.83 14.46 -1.86
CA VAL A 114 5.11 15.71 -2.58
C VAL A 114 4.48 16.90 -1.87
N ALA A 115 5.33 17.86 -1.48
CA ALA A 115 4.91 19.08 -0.83
C ALA A 115 3.90 19.86 -1.69
N GLY A 116 2.84 20.37 -1.06
CA GLY A 116 1.74 21.08 -1.72
C GLY A 116 0.71 20.15 -2.39
N LYS A 117 0.94 18.82 -2.41
CA LYS A 117 -0.01 17.82 -2.93
C LYS A 117 -0.52 16.88 -1.85
N THR A 118 0.37 16.20 -1.15
CA THR A 118 0.02 15.18 -0.15
C THR A 118 0.41 15.57 1.27
N PHE A 119 1.23 16.60 1.41
CA PHE A 119 1.52 17.24 2.68
C PHE A 119 1.92 18.73 2.46
N ARG A 120 1.93 19.51 3.53
CA ARG A 120 2.48 20.88 3.54
C ARG A 120 3.15 21.17 4.86
N TYR A 121 4.07 22.13 4.88
CA TYR A 121 4.62 22.68 6.11
C TYR A 121 3.78 23.86 6.58
N THR A 122 3.51 23.92 7.88
CA THR A 122 2.82 25.01 8.56
C THR A 122 3.68 25.53 9.70
N ALA A 123 3.26 26.59 10.36
CA ALA A 123 3.96 27.13 11.54
C ALA A 123 3.96 26.12 12.71
N GLU A 124 2.95 25.26 12.77
CA GLU A 124 2.77 24.20 13.81
C GLU A 124 3.45 22.89 13.42
N GLY A 125 4.05 22.80 12.23
CA GLY A 125 4.71 21.59 11.73
C GLY A 125 4.12 21.06 10.43
N PRO A 126 4.51 19.86 10.00
CA PRO A 126 3.98 19.24 8.79
C PRO A 126 2.52 18.84 8.97
N GLN A 127 1.70 19.07 7.94
CA GLN A 127 0.30 18.68 7.86
C GLN A 127 0.09 17.80 6.63
N GLY A 128 -0.48 16.59 6.81
CA GLY A 128 -0.90 15.71 5.74
C GLY A 128 -2.15 16.23 5.02
N LEU A 129 -2.21 16.00 3.73
CA LEU A 129 -3.30 16.46 2.84
C LEU A 129 -4.02 15.32 2.12
N ALA A 130 -3.60 14.05 2.34
CA ALA A 130 -4.13 12.88 1.66
C ALA A 130 -5.03 12.00 2.55
N GLY A 131 -5.60 12.55 3.61
CA GLY A 131 -6.48 11.85 4.55
C GLY A 131 -7.76 11.27 3.92
N GLY A 132 -8.52 10.52 4.73
CA GLY A 132 -9.78 9.90 4.34
C GLY A 132 -9.62 8.60 3.53
N LYS A 133 -8.41 8.05 3.44
CA LYS A 133 -8.13 6.78 2.77
C LYS A 133 -7.95 5.66 3.78
N LYS A 134 -8.33 4.43 3.39
CA LYS A 134 -7.96 3.21 4.10
C LYS A 134 -6.75 2.55 3.43
N VAL A 135 -5.75 2.18 4.23
CA VAL A 135 -4.57 1.44 3.74
C VAL A 135 -4.53 0.06 4.41
N ILE A 136 -4.41 -0.99 3.63
CA ILE A 136 -4.25 -2.36 4.10
C ILE A 136 -2.90 -2.88 3.56
N VAL A 137 -1.98 -3.16 4.47
CA VAL A 137 -0.63 -3.62 4.14
C VAL A 137 -0.52 -5.12 4.39
N ALA A 138 -0.26 -5.90 3.35
CA ALA A 138 0.15 -7.29 3.46
C ALA A 138 1.68 -7.35 3.65
N ALA A 139 2.13 -7.37 4.90
CA ALA A 139 3.55 -7.42 5.24
C ALA A 139 3.99 -8.87 5.47
N THR A 140 5.09 -9.27 4.83
CA THR A 140 5.58 -10.66 4.88
C THR A 140 7.05 -10.72 5.23
N TYR A 141 7.40 -11.69 6.10
CA TYR A 141 8.70 -11.80 6.71
C TYR A 141 9.23 -13.24 6.63
N GLY A 142 10.47 -13.41 6.21
CA GLY A 142 11.11 -14.74 6.18
C GLY A 142 11.35 -15.33 7.56
N GLY A 143 11.77 -14.49 8.51
CA GLY A 143 11.94 -14.80 9.93
C GLY A 143 10.81 -14.26 10.79
N MET A 144 11.01 -14.35 12.13
CA MET A 144 10.14 -13.69 13.12
C MET A 144 10.65 -12.28 13.38
N HIS A 145 9.83 -11.28 13.10
CA HIS A 145 10.19 -9.87 13.23
C HIS A 145 9.07 -9.05 13.90
N PRO A 146 8.74 -9.33 15.17
CA PRO A 146 7.75 -8.53 15.90
C PRO A 146 8.09 -7.05 15.87
N VAL A 147 7.07 -6.18 15.87
CA VAL A 147 7.23 -4.72 15.73
C VAL A 147 8.15 -4.15 16.82
N ASP A 148 8.08 -4.67 18.02
CA ASP A 148 8.86 -4.27 19.19
C ASP A 148 10.27 -4.87 19.24
N SER A 149 10.64 -5.74 18.31
CA SER A 149 11.95 -6.41 18.28
C SER A 149 13.14 -5.48 17.98
N GLY A 150 12.90 -4.24 17.58
CA GLY A 150 13.92 -3.30 17.10
C GLY A 150 14.55 -3.69 15.76
N ARG A 151 14.04 -4.74 15.10
CA ARG A 151 14.53 -5.25 13.80
C ARG A 151 13.45 -5.25 12.70
N ASN A 152 12.27 -4.74 13.00
CA ASN A 152 11.20 -4.55 12.02
C ASN A 152 11.17 -3.07 11.63
N PHE A 153 11.69 -2.75 10.45
CA PHE A 153 11.63 -1.40 9.88
C PHE A 153 10.56 -1.26 8.79
N VAL A 154 9.74 -2.28 8.55
CA VAL A 154 8.67 -2.25 7.54
C VAL A 154 7.44 -1.55 8.11
N GLU A 155 6.86 -2.10 9.17
CA GLU A 155 5.61 -1.58 9.74
C GLU A 155 5.78 -0.17 10.35
N PRO A 156 6.77 0.11 11.22
CA PRO A 156 6.97 1.45 11.77
C PRO A 156 7.21 2.52 10.69
N TYR A 157 7.99 2.18 9.66
CA TYR A 157 8.26 3.08 8.56
C TYR A 157 6.99 3.42 7.77
N LEU A 158 6.19 2.42 7.38
CA LEU A 158 4.97 2.63 6.61
C LEU A 158 3.91 3.41 7.41
N ARG A 159 3.76 3.11 8.72
CA ARG A 159 2.90 3.90 9.61
C ARG A 159 3.32 5.36 9.66
N GLN A 160 4.63 5.63 9.82
CA GLN A 160 5.16 6.99 9.85
C GLN A 160 4.92 7.72 8.52
N VAL A 161 5.13 7.05 7.38
CA VAL A 161 4.90 7.65 6.05
C VAL A 161 3.43 8.01 5.86
N PHE A 162 2.51 7.07 6.12
CA PHE A 162 1.09 7.32 5.92
C PHE A 162 0.54 8.36 6.89
N ALA A 163 0.94 8.34 8.17
CA ALA A 163 0.60 9.39 9.12
C ALA A 163 1.09 10.78 8.68
N PHE A 164 2.32 10.87 8.15
CA PHE A 164 2.86 12.12 7.59
C PHE A 164 2.03 12.63 6.41
N LEU A 165 1.44 11.75 5.62
CA LEU A 165 0.53 12.10 4.52
C LEU A 165 -0.91 12.41 4.99
N GLY A 166 -1.21 12.20 6.30
CA GLY A 166 -2.53 12.42 6.90
C GLY A 166 -3.46 11.21 6.80
N ILE A 167 -2.92 10.01 6.60
CA ILE A 167 -3.69 8.76 6.53
C ILE A 167 -3.51 8.01 7.85
N ASP A 168 -4.59 7.95 8.65
CA ASP A 168 -4.58 7.34 9.99
C ASP A 168 -5.15 5.90 9.99
N ASP A 169 -6.03 5.56 9.03
CA ASP A 169 -6.61 4.21 8.90
C ASP A 169 -5.64 3.28 8.15
N VAL A 170 -4.67 2.71 8.89
CA VAL A 170 -3.64 1.81 8.35
C VAL A 170 -3.67 0.48 9.09
N GLU A 171 -4.13 -0.56 8.41
CA GLU A 171 -4.23 -1.93 8.91
C GLU A 171 -3.10 -2.81 8.35
N PHE A 172 -2.59 -3.71 9.18
CA PHE A 172 -1.57 -4.67 8.78
C PHE A 172 -2.10 -6.11 8.84
N VAL A 173 -1.82 -6.84 7.77
CA VAL A 173 -1.98 -8.29 7.65
C VAL A 173 -0.56 -8.87 7.57
N ASN A 174 -0.07 -9.40 8.69
CA ASN A 174 1.30 -9.88 8.84
C ASN A 174 1.37 -11.39 8.64
N ALA A 175 2.38 -11.86 7.90
CA ALA A 175 2.76 -13.27 7.83
C ALA A 175 4.26 -13.42 8.12
N GLU A 176 4.60 -13.99 9.26
CA GLU A 176 5.98 -14.10 9.75
C GLU A 176 6.49 -15.56 9.74
N GLY A 177 7.82 -15.71 9.68
CA GLY A 177 8.45 -17.03 9.73
C GLY A 177 8.31 -17.84 8.44
N LEU A 178 8.07 -17.19 7.31
CA LEU A 178 7.78 -17.86 6.03
C LEU A 178 8.93 -18.74 5.48
N ASN A 179 10.15 -18.56 5.99
CA ASN A 179 11.32 -19.33 5.59
C ASN A 179 11.85 -20.24 6.71
N ILE A 180 11.12 -20.39 7.84
CA ILE A 180 11.54 -21.23 8.96
C ILE A 180 11.25 -22.71 8.66
N SER A 181 10.01 -23.03 8.32
CA SER A 181 9.59 -24.38 7.89
C SER A 181 8.32 -24.30 7.03
N PRO A 182 7.99 -25.39 6.28
CA PRO A 182 6.72 -25.48 5.55
C PRO A 182 5.49 -25.35 6.46
N GLU A 183 5.54 -25.94 7.65
CA GLU A 183 4.44 -25.93 8.64
C GLU A 183 4.22 -24.50 9.17
N GLN A 184 5.33 -23.81 9.54
CA GLN A 184 5.26 -22.41 9.99
C GLN A 184 4.74 -21.49 8.88
N ARG A 185 5.17 -21.72 7.64
CA ARG A 185 4.65 -20.99 6.47
C ARG A 185 3.14 -21.18 6.31
N ALA A 186 2.65 -22.42 6.38
CA ALA A 186 1.23 -22.72 6.26
C ALA A 186 0.43 -22.04 7.36
N TYR A 187 0.85 -22.18 8.62
CA TYR A 187 0.25 -21.52 9.78
C TYR A 187 0.19 -20.00 9.64
N ALA A 188 1.30 -19.37 9.28
CA ALA A 188 1.38 -17.91 9.12
C ALA A 188 0.46 -17.37 8.02
N LEU A 189 0.35 -18.10 6.90
CA LEU A 189 -0.55 -17.73 5.81
C LEU A 189 -2.03 -17.94 6.16
N GLU A 190 -2.36 -18.99 6.92
CA GLU A 190 -3.71 -19.22 7.42
C GLU A 190 -4.12 -18.10 8.37
N ALA A 191 -3.33 -17.80 9.40
CA ALA A 191 -3.58 -16.71 10.33
C ALA A 191 -3.71 -15.34 9.62
N ALA A 192 -2.87 -15.07 8.62
CA ALA A 192 -2.98 -13.88 7.81
C ALA A 192 -4.30 -13.83 7.01
N ASN A 193 -4.77 -14.97 6.47
CA ASN A 193 -6.05 -15.04 5.77
C ASN A 193 -7.25 -14.83 6.69
N GLU A 194 -7.22 -15.32 7.93
CA GLU A 194 -8.24 -15.03 8.94
C GLU A 194 -8.26 -13.52 9.28
N ARG A 195 -7.09 -12.91 9.43
CA ARG A 195 -6.98 -11.46 9.69
C ARG A 195 -7.54 -10.61 8.53
N ILE A 196 -7.48 -11.08 7.29
CA ILE A 196 -8.05 -10.35 6.14
C ILE A 196 -9.55 -10.11 6.34
N ASP A 197 -10.29 -11.06 6.89
CA ASP A 197 -11.73 -10.92 7.09
C ASP A 197 -12.07 -9.82 8.12
N ALA A 198 -11.16 -9.52 9.05
CA ALA A 198 -11.31 -8.45 10.03
C ALA A 198 -11.01 -7.03 9.50
N VAL A 199 -10.31 -6.91 8.34
CA VAL A 199 -9.94 -5.61 7.74
C VAL A 199 -10.82 -5.22 6.56
N LEU A 200 -11.87 -5.99 6.28
CA LEU A 200 -12.88 -5.67 5.27
C LEU A 200 -13.82 -4.55 5.74
N PRO A 201 -14.46 -3.83 4.79
CA PRO A 201 -15.55 -2.94 5.17
C PRO A 201 -16.64 -3.76 5.87
N LEU A 202 -17.18 -3.23 6.97
CA LEU A 202 -18.40 -3.77 7.54
C LEU A 202 -19.48 -3.73 6.46
N ALA A 203 -20.15 -4.85 6.20
CA ALA A 203 -21.27 -4.88 5.29
C ALA A 203 -22.28 -3.82 5.72
N ALA A 204 -22.62 -2.91 4.81
CA ALA A 204 -23.61 -1.86 5.05
C ALA A 204 -25.02 -2.44 5.15
#